data_5dd53d100a10dc9748fb45f9815b60ee
#
_entry.id   5dd53d100a10dc9748fb45f9815b60ee
#
_cell.length_a   1.000
_cell.length_b   1.000
_cell.length_c   1.000
_cell.angle_alpha   90.00
_cell.angle_beta   90.00
_cell.angle_gamma   90.00
#
_symmetry.space_group_name_H-M   'P 1'
#
loop_
_entity.id
_entity.type
_entity.pdbx_description
1 polymer ?
#
loop_
_entity_poly.entity_id
_entity_poly.type
_entity_poly.pdbx_seq_one_letter_code
_entity_poly.pdbx_strand_id
1 'polypeptide(L)'
;MTSPATELLKTPLFDLHVALGARMVPFAGYSMPVQYPDGLIAEHKHTRASASLFDVSHMGQLRLVGSDAAAAFETLMPVDVIGLGVGKQRYGLLLNDEGGIMDDLMFVNTGDDLFVIVNGACKAADIAHIQNRIGQRCRVELMPDWALLALQGPQAVDALARLAPGVKKLVFMTGGAFDW
;
A
#
# COMPACT_ATOMS: atom_id res chain seq x y z
N MET A 1 -19.70 26.21 18.86
CA MET A 1 -19.86 24.76 19.00
C MET A 1 -18.61 24.14 18.43
N THR A 2 -17.69 23.67 19.26
CA THR A 2 -16.51 22.94 18.83
C THR A 2 -16.95 21.54 18.39
N SER A 3 -16.82 21.23 17.10
CA SER A 3 -16.99 19.85 16.64
C SER A 3 -16.08 18.92 17.47
N PRO A 4 -16.56 17.76 17.89
CA PRO A 4 -15.71 16.79 18.59
C PRO A 4 -14.50 16.50 17.70
N ALA A 5 -13.29 16.63 18.26
CA ALA A 5 -12.10 16.23 17.57
C ALA A 5 -12.23 14.77 17.18
N THR A 6 -12.26 14.46 15.89
CA THR A 6 -12.31 13.10 15.39
C THR A 6 -11.04 12.38 15.88
N GLU A 7 -11.21 11.32 16.66
CA GLU A 7 -10.08 10.52 17.13
C GLU A 7 -9.32 9.95 15.93
N LEU A 8 -8.00 10.18 15.89
CA LEU A 8 -7.17 9.69 14.81
C LEU A 8 -7.00 8.17 14.91
N LEU A 9 -7.08 7.49 13.79
CA LEU A 9 -6.76 6.08 13.69
C LEU A 9 -5.27 5.84 13.97
N LYS A 10 -4.93 4.60 14.34
CA LYS A 10 -3.56 4.18 14.62
C LYS A 10 -3.16 3.04 13.69
N THR A 11 -1.91 3.03 13.26
CA THR A 11 -1.33 1.89 12.55
C THR A 11 -0.92 0.79 13.54
N PRO A 12 -0.67 -0.46 13.10
CA PRO A 12 -0.17 -1.51 13.97
C PRO A 12 1.15 -1.17 14.68
N LEU A 13 1.97 -0.27 14.10
CA LEU A 13 3.26 0.13 14.67
C LEU A 13 3.20 1.43 15.49
N PHE A 14 2.02 1.98 15.75
CA PHE A 14 1.86 3.25 16.47
C PHE A 14 2.67 3.31 17.77
N ASP A 15 2.54 2.30 18.63
CA ASP A 15 3.20 2.28 19.93
C ASP A 15 4.73 2.19 19.80
N LEU A 16 5.22 1.50 18.77
CA LEU A 16 6.66 1.47 18.44
C LEU A 16 7.16 2.86 18.03
N HIS A 17 6.41 3.61 17.21
CA HIS A 17 6.78 4.97 16.83
C HIS A 17 6.90 5.87 18.04
N VAL A 18 5.93 5.80 18.97
CA VAL A 18 5.95 6.57 20.22
C VAL A 18 7.16 6.18 21.09
N ALA A 19 7.41 4.88 21.24
CA ALA A 19 8.54 4.37 22.03
C ALA A 19 9.90 4.80 21.46
N LEU A 20 10.01 4.94 20.14
CA LEU A 20 11.20 5.44 19.44
C LEU A 20 11.31 6.98 19.44
N GLY A 21 10.40 7.69 20.12
CA GLY A 21 10.43 9.14 20.24
C GLY A 21 9.97 9.88 18.97
N ALA A 22 9.16 9.24 18.14
CA ALA A 22 8.64 9.89 16.95
C ALA A 22 7.71 11.06 17.30
N ARG A 23 7.81 12.14 16.54
CA ARG A 23 6.83 13.22 16.54
C ARG A 23 5.62 12.79 15.70
N MET A 24 4.51 12.53 16.39
CA MET A 24 3.26 12.10 15.76
C MET A 24 2.44 13.31 15.28
N VAL A 25 1.86 13.20 14.07
CA VAL A 25 1.02 14.24 13.45
C VAL A 25 -0.20 13.62 12.75
N PRO A 26 -1.30 14.37 12.59
CA PRO A 26 -2.43 13.94 11.78
C PRO A 26 -2.02 13.83 10.30
N PHE A 27 -2.29 12.68 9.69
CA PHE A 27 -2.08 12.44 8.26
C PHE A 27 -3.10 11.40 7.76
N ALA A 28 -3.87 11.75 6.73
CA ALA A 28 -4.89 10.88 6.11
C ALA A 28 -5.84 10.19 7.13
N GLY A 29 -6.22 10.90 8.21
CA GLY A 29 -7.07 10.36 9.27
C GLY A 29 -6.36 9.52 10.32
N TYR A 30 -5.05 9.33 10.20
CA TYR A 30 -4.21 8.57 11.13
C TYR A 30 -3.27 9.48 11.92
N SER A 31 -2.83 9.00 13.11
CA SER A 31 -1.69 9.55 13.82
C SER A 31 -0.42 8.90 13.28
N MET A 32 0.38 9.66 12.51
CA MET A 32 1.55 9.14 11.79
C MET A 32 2.85 9.80 12.26
N PRO A 33 4.00 9.07 12.26
CA PRO A 33 5.29 9.65 12.60
C PRO A 33 5.77 10.58 11.46
N VAL A 34 6.06 11.85 11.78
CA VAL A 34 6.62 12.79 10.80
C VAL A 34 8.15 12.83 10.84
N GLN A 35 8.73 12.58 12.00
CA GLN A 35 10.19 12.50 12.21
C GLN A 35 10.51 11.82 13.53
N TYR A 36 11.74 11.34 13.64
CA TYR A 36 12.35 10.84 14.86
C TYR A 36 13.35 11.85 15.43
N PRO A 37 14.02 11.55 16.57
CA PRO A 37 14.91 12.51 17.25
C PRO A 37 16.02 13.12 16.38
N ASP A 38 16.54 12.38 15.40
CA ASP A 38 17.59 12.86 14.49
C ASP A 38 17.09 13.91 13.48
N GLY A 39 15.79 13.98 13.28
CA GLY A 39 15.10 14.96 12.45
C GLY A 39 15.04 14.63 10.95
N LEU A 40 14.09 15.23 10.26
CA LEU A 40 13.75 14.97 8.85
C LEU A 40 14.94 14.96 7.89
N ILE A 41 15.85 15.92 8.04
CA ILE A 41 16.98 16.06 7.12
C ILE A 41 18.00 14.92 7.29
N ALA A 42 18.24 14.50 8.52
CA ALA A 42 19.14 13.38 8.82
C ALA A 42 18.55 12.06 8.28
N GLU A 43 17.27 11.82 8.56
CA GLU A 43 16.52 10.65 8.06
C GLU A 43 16.48 10.60 6.52
N HIS A 44 16.22 11.74 5.87
CA HIS A 44 16.25 11.83 4.40
C HIS A 44 17.63 11.49 3.84
N LYS A 45 18.70 12.08 4.38
CA LYS A 45 20.08 11.81 3.94
C LYS A 45 20.47 10.35 4.17
N HIS A 46 20.05 9.77 5.30
CA HIS A 46 20.29 8.37 5.60
C HIS A 46 19.61 7.46 4.57
N THR A 47 18.34 7.71 4.28
CA THR A 47 17.58 6.94 3.26
C THR A 47 18.26 7.01 1.88
N ARG A 48 18.75 8.20 1.48
CA ARG A 48 19.45 8.39 0.20
C ARG A 48 20.81 7.69 0.13
N ALA A 49 21.47 7.52 1.26
CA ALA A 49 22.81 6.92 1.35
C ALA A 49 22.78 5.42 1.70
N SER A 50 21.75 4.95 2.38
CA SER A 50 21.66 3.61 2.95
C SER A 50 20.29 2.98 2.72
N ALA A 51 19.52 2.73 3.80
CA ALA A 51 18.16 2.23 3.73
C ALA A 51 17.36 2.72 4.95
N SER A 52 16.06 2.99 4.76
CA SER A 52 15.13 3.32 5.83
C SER A 52 13.80 2.59 5.63
N LEU A 53 13.17 2.26 6.75
CA LEU A 53 11.87 1.61 6.80
C LEU A 53 10.79 2.63 7.16
N PHE A 54 9.71 2.66 6.40
CA PHE A 54 8.58 3.56 6.59
C PHE A 54 7.31 2.74 6.84
N ASP A 55 6.57 3.08 7.89
CA ASP A 55 5.22 2.57 8.08
C ASP A 55 4.26 3.32 7.15
N VAL A 56 3.66 2.58 6.24
CA VAL A 56 2.64 3.06 5.30
C VAL A 56 1.33 2.30 5.46
N SER A 57 1.10 1.69 6.65
CA SER A 57 -0.06 0.86 6.95
C SER A 57 -1.39 1.63 6.98
N HIS A 58 -1.34 2.97 6.91
CA HIS A 58 -2.52 3.80 6.71
C HIS A 58 -3.14 3.63 5.31
N MET A 59 -2.39 3.12 4.34
CA MET A 59 -2.91 2.78 3.00
C MET A 59 -3.90 1.61 3.08
N GLY A 60 -4.80 1.52 2.09
CA GLY A 60 -5.73 0.41 1.99
C GLY A 60 -5.12 -0.79 1.28
N GLN A 61 -5.36 -1.98 1.82
CA GLN A 61 -4.92 -3.24 1.24
C GLN A 61 -6.12 -4.14 1.02
N LEU A 62 -6.25 -4.69 -0.19
CA LEU A 62 -7.35 -5.59 -0.55
C LEU A 62 -6.87 -6.71 -1.47
N ARG A 63 -7.61 -7.80 -1.46
CA ARG A 63 -7.47 -8.90 -2.42
C ARG A 63 -8.73 -8.98 -3.27
N LEU A 64 -8.56 -9.11 -4.58
CA LEU A 64 -9.64 -9.39 -5.51
C LEU A 64 -9.54 -10.87 -5.90
N VAL A 65 -10.50 -11.66 -5.42
CA VAL A 65 -10.45 -13.12 -5.49
C VAL A 65 -11.56 -13.65 -6.39
N GLY A 66 -11.21 -14.49 -7.33
CA GLY A 66 -12.12 -15.14 -8.26
C GLY A 66 -11.60 -15.17 -9.68
N SER A 67 -12.11 -16.08 -10.50
CA SER A 67 -11.65 -16.27 -11.87
C SER A 67 -11.91 -15.06 -12.79
N ASP A 68 -12.86 -14.21 -12.44
CA ASP A 68 -13.22 -12.99 -13.19
C ASP A 68 -12.57 -11.72 -12.62
N ALA A 69 -11.75 -11.84 -11.57
CA ALA A 69 -11.19 -10.69 -10.85
C ALA A 69 -10.39 -9.74 -11.76
N ALA A 70 -9.51 -10.27 -12.60
CA ALA A 70 -8.71 -9.47 -13.52
C ALA A 70 -9.56 -8.74 -14.56
N ALA A 71 -10.49 -9.45 -15.21
CA ALA A 71 -11.38 -8.86 -16.19
C ALA A 71 -12.37 -7.86 -15.57
N ALA A 72 -12.82 -8.11 -14.35
CA ALA A 72 -13.65 -7.17 -13.61
C ALA A 72 -12.87 -5.89 -13.27
N PHE A 73 -11.66 -6.03 -12.73
CA PHE A 73 -10.84 -4.90 -12.30
C PHE A 73 -10.35 -4.04 -13.47
N GLU A 74 -10.05 -4.65 -14.61
CA GLU A 74 -9.68 -3.94 -15.84
C GLU A 74 -10.76 -2.97 -16.31
N THR A 75 -12.06 -3.23 -16.00
CA THR A 75 -13.14 -2.29 -16.37
C THR A 75 -13.09 -0.96 -15.61
N LEU A 76 -12.29 -0.85 -14.54
CA LEU A 76 -12.20 0.34 -13.71
C LEU A 76 -11.02 1.25 -14.09
N MET A 77 -10.14 0.82 -15.02
CA MET A 77 -8.88 1.52 -15.28
C MET A 77 -8.40 1.33 -16.74
N PRO A 78 -7.62 2.29 -17.27
CA PRO A 78 -7.12 2.24 -18.63
C PRO A 78 -5.78 1.48 -18.71
N VAL A 79 -5.70 0.29 -18.09
CA VAL A 79 -4.47 -0.50 -18.05
C VAL A 79 -4.78 -1.99 -18.19
N ASP A 80 -3.93 -2.72 -18.89
CA ASP A 80 -4.07 -4.16 -19.09
C ASP A 80 -3.82 -4.91 -17.75
N VAL A 81 -4.89 -5.40 -17.15
CA VAL A 81 -4.88 -6.22 -15.92
C VAL A 81 -4.91 -7.70 -16.28
N ILE A 82 -5.68 -8.08 -17.30
CA ILE A 82 -5.84 -9.45 -17.77
C ILE A 82 -4.49 -10.03 -18.20
N GLY A 83 -3.69 -9.26 -18.94
CA GLY A 83 -2.37 -9.68 -19.42
C GLY A 83 -1.25 -9.58 -18.38
N LEU A 84 -1.53 -9.18 -17.14
CA LEU A 84 -0.52 -9.08 -16.10
C LEU A 84 -0.09 -10.48 -15.62
N GLY A 85 1.13 -10.88 -15.94
CA GLY A 85 1.66 -12.19 -15.53
C GLY A 85 1.82 -12.33 -14.01
N VAL A 86 1.79 -13.56 -13.52
CA VAL A 86 2.00 -13.89 -12.10
C VAL A 86 3.33 -13.32 -11.58
N GLY A 87 3.31 -12.74 -10.39
CA GLY A 87 4.46 -12.07 -9.77
C GLY A 87 4.79 -10.70 -10.38
N LYS A 88 3.98 -10.19 -11.30
CA LYS A 88 4.13 -8.83 -11.83
C LYS A 88 3.22 -7.87 -11.12
N GLN A 89 3.68 -6.63 -10.98
CA GLN A 89 2.89 -5.54 -10.45
C GLN A 89 2.80 -4.39 -11.43
N ARG A 90 1.79 -3.53 -11.26
CA ARG A 90 1.53 -2.41 -12.15
C ARG A 90 0.84 -1.28 -11.40
N TYR A 91 1.08 -0.05 -11.83
CA TYR A 91 0.25 1.08 -11.46
C TYR A 91 -1.01 1.13 -12.33
N GLY A 92 -2.11 1.58 -11.77
CA GLY A 92 -3.35 1.85 -12.46
C GLY A 92 -3.94 3.19 -12.03
N LEU A 93 -4.78 3.77 -12.88
CA LEU A 93 -5.58 4.94 -12.55
C LEU A 93 -7.03 4.49 -12.38
N LEU A 94 -7.58 4.65 -11.18
CA LEU A 94 -8.99 4.37 -10.93
C LEU A 94 -9.83 5.47 -11.56
N LEU A 95 -10.80 5.10 -12.41
CA LEU A 95 -11.61 6.04 -13.17
C LEU A 95 -13.07 6.02 -12.72
N ASN A 96 -13.73 7.17 -12.84
CA ASN A 96 -15.18 7.30 -12.76
C ASN A 96 -15.83 7.00 -14.14
N ASP A 97 -17.15 7.08 -14.21
CA ASP A 97 -17.91 6.75 -15.44
C ASP A 97 -17.65 7.72 -16.60
N GLU A 98 -17.23 8.94 -16.31
CA GLU A 98 -16.89 9.96 -17.30
C GLU A 98 -15.41 9.87 -17.74
N GLY A 99 -14.65 8.88 -17.25
CA GLY A 99 -13.23 8.72 -17.52
C GLY A 99 -12.34 9.68 -16.74
N GLY A 100 -12.88 10.37 -15.73
CA GLY A 100 -12.10 11.20 -14.79
C GLY A 100 -11.32 10.33 -13.82
N ILE A 101 -10.09 10.76 -13.52
CA ILE A 101 -9.22 10.08 -12.55
C ILE A 101 -9.76 10.33 -11.14
N MET A 102 -10.06 9.25 -10.41
CA MET A 102 -10.43 9.27 -9.00
C MET A 102 -9.19 9.21 -8.10
N ASP A 103 -8.30 8.24 -8.39
CA ASP A 103 -7.03 8.05 -7.69
C ASP A 103 -6.05 7.22 -8.56
N ASP A 104 -4.80 7.14 -8.15
CA ASP A 104 -3.85 6.14 -8.63
C ASP A 104 -3.69 5.02 -7.59
N LEU A 105 -3.39 3.83 -8.05
CA LEU A 105 -3.22 2.65 -7.19
C LEU A 105 -2.17 1.70 -7.75
N MET A 106 -1.77 0.74 -6.93
CA MET A 106 -0.85 -0.32 -7.34
C MET A 106 -1.49 -1.68 -7.13
N PHE A 107 -1.21 -2.63 -8.02
CA PHE A 107 -1.67 -4.01 -7.87
C PHE A 107 -0.64 -5.03 -8.35
N VAL A 108 -0.72 -6.22 -7.76
CA VAL A 108 0.15 -7.36 -8.04
C VAL A 108 -0.70 -8.57 -8.38
N ASN A 109 -0.37 -9.29 -9.44
CA ASN A 109 -0.93 -10.61 -9.68
C ASN A 109 -0.15 -11.65 -8.85
N THR A 110 -0.78 -12.20 -7.81
CA THR A 110 -0.13 -13.18 -6.91
C THR A 110 -0.21 -14.61 -7.47
N GLY A 111 -1.03 -14.83 -8.50
CA GLY A 111 -1.37 -16.13 -9.04
C GLY A 111 -2.76 -16.61 -8.59
N ASP A 112 -3.09 -16.45 -7.32
CA ASP A 112 -4.38 -16.83 -6.74
C ASP A 112 -5.38 -15.67 -6.74
N ASP A 113 -4.88 -14.43 -6.73
CA ASP A 113 -5.68 -13.19 -6.66
C ASP A 113 -4.90 -11.99 -7.21
N LEU A 114 -5.57 -10.83 -7.18
CA LEU A 114 -4.90 -9.54 -7.33
C LEU A 114 -4.81 -8.88 -5.96
N PHE A 115 -3.60 -8.63 -5.48
CA PHE A 115 -3.36 -7.82 -4.30
C PHE A 115 -3.29 -6.36 -4.73
N VAL A 116 -4.15 -5.51 -4.14
CA VAL A 116 -4.33 -4.10 -4.52
C VAL A 116 -4.03 -3.20 -3.32
N ILE A 117 -3.30 -2.11 -3.58
CA ILE A 117 -2.95 -1.08 -2.60
C ILE A 117 -3.53 0.24 -3.09
N VAL A 118 -4.36 0.88 -2.25
CA VAL A 118 -4.98 2.18 -2.49
C VAL A 118 -4.49 3.23 -1.51
N ASN A 119 -4.48 4.50 -1.91
CA ASN A 119 -3.95 5.60 -1.11
C ASN A 119 -4.77 5.86 0.15
N GLY A 120 -4.08 6.21 1.26
CA GLY A 120 -4.71 6.37 2.57
C GLY A 120 -5.79 7.44 2.61
N ALA A 121 -5.60 8.56 1.91
CA ALA A 121 -6.55 9.66 1.89
C ALA A 121 -7.86 9.31 1.14
N CYS A 122 -7.76 8.51 0.07
CA CYS A 122 -8.88 8.11 -0.79
C CYS A 122 -9.43 6.73 -0.43
N LYS A 123 -8.78 5.99 0.48
CA LYS A 123 -9.03 4.59 0.82
C LYS A 123 -10.51 4.21 0.89
N ALA A 124 -11.32 4.96 1.63
CA ALA A 124 -12.72 4.63 1.83
C ALA A 124 -13.54 4.77 0.54
N ALA A 125 -13.27 5.81 -0.25
CA ALA A 125 -13.95 6.07 -1.52
C ALA A 125 -13.55 5.03 -2.57
N ASP A 126 -12.26 4.72 -2.68
CA ASP A 126 -11.74 3.74 -3.64
C ASP A 126 -12.27 2.34 -3.38
N ILE A 127 -12.23 1.91 -2.11
CA ILE A 127 -12.77 0.61 -1.70
C ILE A 127 -14.26 0.52 -2.00
N ALA A 128 -15.04 1.57 -1.66
CA ALA A 128 -16.46 1.61 -1.94
C ALA A 128 -16.74 1.56 -3.46
N HIS A 129 -15.98 2.29 -4.26
CA HIS A 129 -16.09 2.27 -5.71
C HIS A 129 -15.80 0.87 -6.27
N ILE A 130 -14.69 0.27 -5.90
CA ILE A 130 -14.31 -1.09 -6.33
C ILE A 130 -15.39 -2.10 -5.93
N GLN A 131 -15.83 -2.10 -4.66
CA GLN A 131 -16.87 -3.02 -4.18
C GLN A 131 -18.20 -2.86 -4.94
N ASN A 132 -18.65 -1.62 -5.14
CA ASN A 132 -19.91 -1.34 -5.83
C ASN A 132 -19.89 -1.74 -7.30
N ARG A 133 -18.75 -1.60 -7.97
CA ARG A 133 -18.62 -1.85 -9.41
C ARG A 133 -18.36 -3.30 -9.76
N ILE A 134 -17.54 -3.98 -8.98
CA ILE A 134 -17.10 -5.34 -9.32
C ILE A 134 -17.36 -6.40 -8.25
N GLY A 135 -17.94 -6.04 -7.11
CA GLY A 135 -18.21 -6.97 -6.01
C GLY A 135 -19.20 -8.11 -6.34
N GLN A 136 -19.96 -8.00 -7.44
CA GLN A 136 -20.81 -9.08 -7.96
C GLN A 136 -20.05 -10.04 -8.89
N ARG A 137 -18.85 -9.65 -9.36
CA ARG A 137 -18.03 -10.42 -10.29
C ARG A 137 -16.87 -11.13 -9.63
N CYS A 138 -16.35 -10.54 -8.56
CA CYS A 138 -15.28 -11.13 -7.75
C CYS A 138 -15.45 -10.74 -6.27
N ARG A 139 -14.82 -11.51 -5.37
CA ARG A 139 -14.82 -11.18 -3.95
C ARG A 139 -13.76 -10.12 -3.67
N VAL A 140 -14.17 -9.01 -3.06
CA VAL A 140 -13.30 -7.92 -2.60
C VAL A 140 -13.04 -8.12 -1.11
N GLU A 141 -11.87 -8.57 -0.74
CA GLU A 141 -11.45 -8.85 0.63
C GLU A 141 -10.55 -7.72 1.15
N LEU A 142 -10.96 -7.07 2.22
CA LEU A 142 -10.13 -6.10 2.92
C LEU A 142 -9.14 -6.81 3.84
N MET A 143 -7.94 -6.26 3.95
CA MET A 143 -6.85 -6.78 4.80
C MET A 143 -6.53 -5.78 5.93
N PRO A 144 -7.48 -5.54 6.88
CA PRO A 144 -7.35 -4.48 7.87
C PRO A 144 -6.23 -4.74 8.89
N ASP A 145 -5.89 -6.00 9.12
CA ASP A 145 -4.91 -6.42 10.13
C ASP A 145 -3.48 -6.56 9.56
N TRP A 146 -3.30 -6.23 8.27
CA TRP A 146 -1.98 -6.28 7.63
C TRP A 146 -1.26 -4.95 7.76
N ALA A 147 0.01 -5.01 8.20
CA ALA A 147 0.91 -3.88 8.10
C ALA A 147 1.48 -3.76 6.68
N LEU A 148 1.69 -2.54 6.23
CA LEU A 148 2.38 -2.23 4.99
C LEU A 148 3.62 -1.40 5.30
N LEU A 149 4.77 -1.89 4.88
CA LEU A 149 6.06 -1.23 5.13
C LEU A 149 6.74 -0.92 3.80
N ALA A 150 7.29 0.29 3.69
CA ALA A 150 8.12 0.68 2.56
C ALA A 150 9.59 0.72 3.00
N LEU A 151 10.39 -0.24 2.55
CA LEU A 151 11.83 -0.25 2.74
C LEU A 151 12.49 0.40 1.52
N GLN A 152 13.15 1.53 1.72
CA GLN A 152 13.65 2.38 0.64
C GLN A 152 15.13 2.72 0.83
N GLY A 153 15.83 2.93 -0.29
CA GLY A 153 17.24 3.33 -0.32
C GLY A 153 18.12 2.35 -1.09
N PRO A 154 19.37 2.74 -1.42
CA PRO A 154 20.27 1.92 -2.25
C PRO A 154 20.64 0.58 -1.61
N GLN A 155 20.56 0.46 -0.28
CA GLN A 155 20.87 -0.77 0.45
C GLN A 155 19.61 -1.53 0.89
N ALA A 156 18.41 -1.15 0.44
CA ALA A 156 17.14 -1.75 0.86
C ALA A 156 17.09 -3.27 0.61
N VAL A 157 17.51 -3.70 -0.60
CA VAL A 157 17.51 -5.12 -0.96
C VAL A 157 18.46 -5.93 -0.07
N ASP A 158 19.66 -5.41 0.19
CA ASP A 158 20.64 -6.11 1.03
C ASP A 158 20.19 -6.16 2.50
N ALA A 159 19.53 -5.13 2.98
CA ALA A 159 18.94 -5.10 4.32
C ALA A 159 17.87 -6.19 4.47
N LEU A 160 16.89 -6.22 3.54
CA LEU A 160 15.79 -7.20 3.58
C LEU A 160 16.27 -8.63 3.33
N ALA A 161 17.27 -8.83 2.49
CA ALA A 161 17.82 -10.15 2.16
C ALA A 161 18.49 -10.84 3.36
N ARG A 162 18.76 -10.13 4.45
CA ARG A 162 19.26 -10.71 5.72
C ARG A 162 18.16 -11.52 6.43
N LEU A 163 16.90 -11.16 6.20
CA LEU A 163 15.71 -11.83 6.75
C LEU A 163 15.12 -12.79 5.72
N ALA A 164 14.94 -12.32 4.49
CA ALA A 164 14.33 -13.05 3.39
C ALA A 164 15.27 -13.09 2.16
N PRO A 165 16.24 -14.02 2.09
CA PRO A 165 17.25 -14.04 1.00
C PRO A 165 16.66 -14.09 -0.40
N GLY A 166 15.45 -14.65 -0.55
CA GLY A 166 14.73 -14.78 -1.82
C GLY A 166 14.42 -13.45 -2.50
N VAL A 167 14.36 -12.34 -1.75
CA VAL A 167 14.03 -11.00 -2.31
C VAL A 167 15.06 -10.50 -3.33
N LYS A 168 16.30 -11.00 -3.30
CA LYS A 168 17.34 -10.69 -4.31
C LYS A 168 16.97 -11.13 -5.73
N LYS A 169 15.99 -12.01 -5.88
CA LYS A 169 15.47 -12.44 -7.19
C LYS A 169 14.43 -11.48 -7.77
N LEU A 170 13.88 -10.59 -6.94
CA LEU A 170 12.92 -9.59 -7.42
C LEU A 170 13.61 -8.57 -8.31
N VAL A 171 12.93 -8.22 -9.37
CA VAL A 171 13.32 -7.12 -10.26
C VAL A 171 12.25 -6.03 -10.22
N PHE A 172 12.51 -4.91 -10.87
CA PHE A 172 11.58 -3.79 -10.91
C PHE A 172 10.17 -4.23 -11.35
N MET A 173 9.15 -3.77 -10.63
CA MET A 173 7.73 -4.11 -10.85
C MET A 173 7.44 -5.61 -10.76
N THR A 174 8.04 -6.27 -9.77
CA THR A 174 7.70 -7.65 -9.41
C THR A 174 7.45 -7.77 -7.91
N GLY A 175 6.64 -8.77 -7.56
CA GLY A 175 6.30 -9.12 -6.18
C GLY A 175 6.30 -10.64 -5.98
N GLY A 176 6.32 -11.06 -4.73
CA GLY A 176 6.25 -12.47 -4.35
C GLY A 176 6.11 -12.64 -2.85
N ALA A 177 5.70 -13.84 -2.43
CA ALA A 177 5.68 -14.23 -1.03
C ALA A 177 7.04 -14.84 -0.64
N PHE A 178 7.53 -14.49 0.54
CA PHE A 178 8.80 -14.99 1.08
C PHE A 178 8.62 -15.31 2.56
N ASP A 179 9.10 -16.47 2.98
CA ASP A 179 9.21 -16.85 4.38
C ASP A 179 10.50 -16.25 4.98
N TRP A 180 10.48 -15.94 6.29
CA TRP A 180 11.59 -15.36 7.05
C TRP A 180 11.72 -15.97 8.46
#